data_980b7f671a500b3b6644b965a1e3d7e6
#
_entry.id   980b7f671a500b3b6644b965a1e3d7e6
#
_cell.length_a   1.000
_cell.length_b   1.000
_cell.length_c   1.000
_cell.angle_alpha   90.00
_cell.angle_beta   90.00
_cell.angle_gamma   90.00
#
_symmetry.space_group_name_H-M   'P 1'
#
loop_
_entity.id
_entity.type
_entity.pdbx_description
1 polymer ?
#
loop_
_entity_poly.entity_id
_entity_poly.type
_entity_poly.pdbx_seq_one_letter_code
_entity_poly.pdbx_strand_id
1 'polypeptide(L)'
;MLVRTRNYRAASPPSRDGFTLVELLVVIAIIGVLVGLLLPAVQAAREAARRMSCSNNMKQLGLAMHNYHDTFQVFPYGYSEGGFATRKRDCWVQRILPFIEQGNMQERYETQNPVWIMDTDATIKDFEIPGMVCPSDGTTPLGGSGGRRSGGDGFQGNYILATGDGIMFHHQQLRGLFYYQSANKFASIVDGTSNTLMGAESIRGGNETGGWGGAGAYWGGARWGGYGFTALEGPNTTVPDRVYQCKSTSYRNLPCESLTGADETQVFARSHHPGGVEAFLADGSVRFITDTINLVAYRAMSTINQGEVVNE
;
A
#
# COMPACT_ATOMS: atom_id res chain seq x y z
N MET A 1 74.38 49.42 -32.15
CA MET A 1 73.10 48.78 -31.97
C MET A 1 73.29 47.61 -30.95
N LEU A 2 73.08 47.88 -29.66
CA LEU A 2 73.41 46.92 -28.64
C LEU A 2 72.09 46.18 -28.24
N VAL A 3 72.04 44.89 -28.54
CA VAL A 3 70.91 44.00 -28.20
C VAL A 3 71.12 43.55 -26.76
N ARG A 4 70.24 44.01 -25.84
CA ARG A 4 70.14 43.53 -24.44
C ARG A 4 69.40 42.21 -24.41
N THR A 5 70.06 41.10 -24.15
CA THR A 5 69.46 39.82 -23.82
C THR A 5 68.89 39.85 -22.41
N ARG A 6 67.57 39.68 -22.28
CA ARG A 6 66.89 39.55 -21.04
C ARG A 6 66.95 38.08 -20.57
N ASN A 7 67.70 37.80 -19.54
CA ASN A 7 67.72 36.49 -18.90
C ASN A 7 66.41 36.25 -18.17
N TYR A 8 65.53 35.37 -18.66
CA TYR A 8 64.39 34.83 -17.92
C TYR A 8 64.91 33.76 -16.96
N ARG A 9 64.86 34.03 -15.65
CA ARG A 9 64.98 32.98 -14.65
C ARG A 9 63.75 32.10 -14.71
N ALA A 10 63.91 30.82 -15.08
CA ALA A 10 62.88 29.83 -14.95
C ALA A 10 62.54 29.67 -13.48
N ALA A 11 61.25 29.89 -13.14
CA ALA A 11 60.73 29.57 -11.82
C ALA A 11 60.87 28.06 -11.60
N SER A 12 61.48 27.65 -10.52
CA SER A 12 61.52 26.24 -10.11
C SER A 12 60.07 25.72 -9.96
N PRO A 13 59.76 24.51 -10.46
CA PRO A 13 58.44 23.94 -10.25
C PRO A 13 58.19 23.74 -8.75
N PRO A 14 56.94 23.96 -8.30
CA PRO A 14 56.64 23.74 -6.86
C PRO A 14 56.97 22.30 -6.50
N SER A 15 57.62 22.11 -5.34
CA SER A 15 57.89 20.80 -4.78
C SER A 15 56.55 20.05 -4.59
N ARG A 16 56.40 18.94 -5.27
CA ARG A 16 55.28 18.03 -5.02
C ARG A 16 55.65 17.22 -3.77
N ASP A 17 55.10 17.61 -2.62
CA ASP A 17 55.23 16.82 -1.40
C ASP A 17 54.56 15.48 -1.67
N GLY A 18 55.30 14.40 -1.63
CA GLY A 18 54.76 13.04 -1.83
C GLY A 18 53.97 12.61 -0.60
N PHE A 19 52.75 12.12 -0.83
CA PHE A 19 51.90 11.58 0.21
C PHE A 19 52.50 10.30 0.79
N THR A 20 52.60 10.20 2.11
CA THR A 20 53.15 9.01 2.76
C THR A 20 52.07 7.91 2.85
N LEU A 21 52.52 6.65 2.82
CA LEU A 21 51.62 5.49 2.97
C LEU A 21 50.80 5.53 4.25
N VAL A 22 51.41 6.04 5.33
CA VAL A 22 50.76 6.18 6.65
C VAL A 22 49.66 7.23 6.63
N GLU A 23 49.85 8.37 5.97
CA GLU A 23 48.82 9.41 5.82
C GLU A 23 47.63 8.90 5.06
N LEU A 24 47.86 8.14 3.96
CA LEU A 24 46.77 7.52 3.21
C LEU A 24 46.01 6.49 4.06
N LEU A 25 46.73 5.66 4.82
CA LEU A 25 46.15 4.60 5.65
C LEU A 25 45.28 5.17 6.78
N VAL A 26 45.72 6.25 7.42
CA VAL A 26 44.92 6.94 8.46
C VAL A 26 43.65 7.55 7.87
N VAL A 27 43.73 8.19 6.72
CA VAL A 27 42.57 8.79 6.07
C VAL A 27 41.53 7.74 5.70
N ILE A 28 41.91 6.61 5.06
CA ILE A 28 40.96 5.56 4.74
C ILE A 28 40.38 4.89 6.00
N ALA A 29 41.15 4.77 7.07
CA ALA A 29 40.65 4.25 8.34
C ALA A 29 39.58 5.17 8.94
N ILE A 30 39.81 6.48 8.96
CA ILE A 30 38.82 7.46 9.45
C ILE A 30 37.59 7.47 8.62
N ILE A 31 37.70 7.48 7.25
CA ILE A 31 36.57 7.41 6.34
C ILE A 31 35.80 6.10 6.56
N GLY A 32 36.50 4.97 6.70
CA GLY A 32 35.86 3.67 6.96
C GLY A 32 35.02 3.66 8.24
N VAL A 33 35.55 4.23 9.32
CA VAL A 33 34.79 4.34 10.58
C VAL A 33 33.60 5.29 10.44
N LEU A 34 33.80 6.45 9.82
CA LEU A 34 32.70 7.42 9.62
C LEU A 34 31.57 6.84 8.76
N VAL A 35 31.92 6.21 7.62
CA VAL A 35 30.92 5.55 6.74
C VAL A 35 30.24 4.40 7.44
N GLY A 36 30.99 3.57 8.17
CA GLY A 36 30.45 2.44 8.92
C GLY A 36 29.42 2.86 9.99
N LEU A 37 29.60 4.02 10.63
CA LEU A 37 28.65 4.56 11.61
C LEU A 37 27.48 5.32 10.95
N LEU A 38 27.73 6.05 9.86
CA LEU A 38 26.71 6.87 9.21
C LEU A 38 25.73 6.05 8.35
N LEU A 39 26.19 5.00 7.67
CA LEU A 39 25.36 4.25 6.75
C LEU A 39 24.10 3.63 7.41
N PRO A 40 24.19 2.93 8.56
CA PRO A 40 23.00 2.42 9.24
C PRO A 40 22.07 3.53 9.71
N ALA A 41 22.60 4.64 10.23
CA ALA A 41 21.79 5.77 10.69
C ALA A 41 21.03 6.45 9.55
N VAL A 42 21.67 6.65 8.39
CA VAL A 42 21.03 7.22 7.20
C VAL A 42 19.92 6.27 6.66
N GLN A 43 20.14 4.96 6.66
CA GLN A 43 19.12 3.99 6.23
C GLN A 43 17.92 3.99 7.18
N ALA A 44 18.15 4.00 8.48
CA ALA A 44 17.07 4.09 9.47
C ALA A 44 16.26 5.39 9.33
N ALA A 45 16.94 6.54 9.14
CA ALA A 45 16.27 7.82 8.92
C ALA A 45 15.43 7.83 7.62
N ARG A 46 15.95 7.23 6.55
CA ARG A 46 15.19 7.10 5.28
C ARG A 46 13.97 6.23 5.45
N GLU A 47 14.07 5.11 6.16
CA GLU A 47 12.91 4.24 6.40
C GLU A 47 11.86 4.92 7.29
N ALA A 48 12.29 5.63 8.35
CA ALA A 48 11.39 6.43 9.16
C ALA A 48 10.65 7.49 8.32
N ALA A 49 11.33 8.16 7.39
CA ALA A 49 10.72 9.12 6.48
C ALA A 49 9.70 8.46 5.52
N ARG A 50 10.02 7.29 4.95
CA ARG A 50 9.07 6.53 4.12
C ARG A 50 7.83 6.11 4.91
N ARG A 51 8.03 5.60 6.13
CA ARG A 51 6.94 5.24 7.02
C ARG A 51 6.04 6.43 7.36
N MET A 52 6.61 7.61 7.64
CA MET A 52 5.82 8.84 7.83
C MET A 52 5.00 9.20 6.58
N SER A 53 5.54 8.99 5.38
CA SER A 53 4.79 9.23 4.14
C SER A 53 3.62 8.25 4.02
N CYS A 54 3.80 6.96 4.32
CA CYS A 54 2.73 5.96 4.28
C CYS A 54 1.64 6.28 5.33
N SER A 55 2.03 6.68 6.53
CA SER A 55 1.11 7.15 7.58
C SER A 55 0.30 8.38 7.14
N ASN A 56 0.94 9.36 6.49
CA ASN A 56 0.25 10.53 5.94
C ASN A 56 -0.74 10.16 4.82
N ASN A 57 -0.38 9.23 3.94
CA ASN A 57 -1.29 8.73 2.92
C ASN A 57 -2.54 8.10 3.54
N MET A 58 -2.37 7.26 4.56
CA MET A 58 -3.50 6.67 5.30
C MET A 58 -4.35 7.71 6.01
N LYS A 59 -3.72 8.77 6.54
CA LYS A 59 -4.45 9.89 7.13
C LYS A 59 -5.37 10.57 6.11
N GLN A 60 -4.86 10.78 4.87
CA GLN A 60 -5.66 11.32 3.77
C GLN A 60 -6.79 10.37 3.37
N LEU A 61 -6.55 9.06 3.35
CA LEU A 61 -7.58 8.07 3.09
C LEU A 61 -8.66 8.06 4.17
N GLY A 62 -8.28 8.13 5.45
CA GLY A 62 -9.23 8.24 6.55
C GLY A 62 -10.12 9.48 6.41
N LEU A 63 -9.53 10.63 6.08
CA LEU A 63 -10.26 11.86 5.81
C LEU A 63 -11.21 11.72 4.60
N ALA A 64 -10.75 11.09 3.53
CA ALA A 64 -11.58 10.83 2.34
C ALA A 64 -12.79 9.94 2.67
N MET A 65 -12.62 8.92 3.52
CA MET A 65 -13.72 8.06 4.00
C MET A 65 -14.75 8.84 4.81
N HIS A 66 -14.29 9.75 5.67
CA HIS A 66 -15.17 10.64 6.45
C HIS A 66 -15.94 11.59 5.55
N ASN A 67 -15.27 12.26 4.61
CA ASN A 67 -15.90 13.17 3.64
C ASN A 67 -16.93 12.43 2.75
N TYR A 68 -16.64 11.19 2.37
CA TYR A 68 -17.59 10.34 1.66
C TYR A 68 -18.82 10.06 2.54
N HIS A 69 -18.58 9.66 3.80
CA HIS A 69 -19.66 9.39 4.75
C HIS A 69 -20.51 10.64 5.03
N ASP A 70 -19.89 11.81 5.17
CA ASP A 70 -20.63 13.06 5.38
C ASP A 70 -21.53 13.41 4.20
N THR A 71 -21.09 13.09 2.98
CA THR A 71 -21.85 13.34 1.75
C THR A 71 -22.98 12.32 1.54
N PHE A 72 -22.71 11.03 1.74
CA PHE A 72 -23.63 9.94 1.39
C PHE A 72 -24.30 9.29 2.60
N GLN A 73 -23.93 9.67 3.83
CA GLN A 73 -24.45 9.14 5.09
C GLN A 73 -24.20 7.62 5.28
N VAL A 74 -23.27 7.07 4.51
CA VAL A 74 -22.75 5.69 4.61
C VAL A 74 -21.29 5.68 4.21
N PHE A 75 -20.51 4.73 4.69
CA PHE A 75 -19.17 4.46 4.15
C PHE A 75 -19.25 3.86 2.74
N PRO A 76 -18.21 4.01 1.89
CA PRO A 76 -18.19 3.32 0.62
C PRO A 76 -18.22 1.80 0.83
N TYR A 77 -18.83 1.07 -0.08
CA TYR A 77 -18.78 -0.39 -0.01
C TYR A 77 -17.38 -0.93 -0.31
N GLY A 78 -17.07 -2.14 0.14
CA GLY A 78 -15.81 -2.78 -0.21
C GLY A 78 -15.71 -2.99 -1.72
N TYR A 79 -16.69 -3.66 -2.31
CA TYR A 79 -16.82 -3.81 -3.77
C TYR A 79 -18.28 -4.08 -4.19
N SER A 80 -18.56 -3.99 -5.50
CA SER A 80 -19.87 -4.30 -6.09
C SER A 80 -19.72 -5.15 -7.36
N GLU A 81 -20.70 -5.98 -7.67
CA GLU A 81 -20.79 -6.70 -8.96
C GLU A 81 -21.99 -6.28 -9.84
N GLY A 82 -22.54 -5.14 -9.57
CA GLY A 82 -23.75 -4.63 -10.22
C GLY A 82 -24.98 -4.75 -9.31
N GLY A 83 -25.95 -3.91 -9.54
CA GLY A 83 -27.17 -3.81 -8.73
C GLY A 83 -27.41 -2.40 -8.23
N PHE A 84 -26.46 -1.75 -7.61
CA PHE A 84 -26.52 -0.31 -7.29
C PHE A 84 -25.62 0.54 -8.20
N ALA A 85 -24.53 -0.02 -8.69
CA ALA A 85 -23.72 0.61 -9.71
C ALA A 85 -23.87 -0.19 -11.01
N THR A 86 -24.02 0.51 -12.11
CA THR A 86 -24.10 -0.08 -13.45
C THR A 86 -22.81 -0.79 -13.84
N ARG A 87 -21.74 -0.61 -13.06
CA ARG A 87 -20.39 -1.11 -13.33
C ARG A 87 -20.06 -2.30 -12.47
N LYS A 88 -19.75 -3.41 -13.13
CA LYS A 88 -19.39 -4.64 -12.46
C LYS A 88 -17.96 -4.56 -11.92
N ARG A 89 -17.77 -4.95 -10.67
CA ARG A 89 -16.50 -5.09 -9.95
C ARG A 89 -15.78 -3.79 -9.59
N ASP A 90 -16.49 -2.67 -9.55
CA ASP A 90 -15.93 -1.48 -8.93
C ASP A 90 -15.78 -1.67 -7.40
N CYS A 91 -14.94 -0.87 -6.78
CA CYS A 91 -14.67 -0.95 -5.37
C CYS A 91 -14.62 0.44 -4.72
N TRP A 92 -14.30 0.48 -3.45
CA TRP A 92 -14.21 1.70 -2.66
C TRP A 92 -13.34 2.79 -3.28
N VAL A 93 -12.25 2.42 -3.99
CA VAL A 93 -11.33 3.40 -4.60
C VAL A 93 -12.06 4.29 -5.59
N GLN A 94 -12.86 3.73 -6.49
CA GLN A 94 -13.62 4.52 -7.45
C GLN A 94 -14.66 5.44 -6.79
N ARG A 95 -15.12 5.08 -5.57
CA ARG A 95 -16.05 5.90 -4.79
C ARG A 95 -15.41 7.09 -4.13
N ILE A 96 -14.14 6.95 -3.69
CA ILE A 96 -13.44 8.03 -2.98
C ILE A 96 -12.61 8.93 -3.89
N LEU A 97 -12.50 8.68 -5.19
CA LEU A 97 -11.72 9.51 -6.11
C LEU A 97 -11.98 11.02 -5.97
N PRO A 98 -13.22 11.51 -5.85
CA PRO A 98 -13.47 12.95 -5.66
C PRO A 98 -12.91 13.49 -4.34
N PHE A 99 -12.78 12.65 -3.33
CA PHE A 99 -12.37 13.03 -1.98
C PHE A 99 -10.85 12.90 -1.74
N ILE A 100 -10.11 12.42 -2.76
CA ILE A 100 -8.64 12.34 -2.79
C ILE A 100 -8.04 13.15 -3.95
N GLU A 101 -8.69 14.26 -4.28
CA GLU A 101 -8.27 15.20 -5.34
C GLU A 101 -8.21 14.58 -6.76
N GLN A 102 -8.93 13.48 -6.99
CA GLN A 102 -9.01 12.80 -8.29
C GLN A 102 -10.38 12.97 -8.98
N GLY A 103 -11.02 14.14 -8.79
CA GLY A 103 -12.32 14.44 -9.40
C GLY A 103 -12.33 14.36 -10.93
N ASN A 104 -11.26 14.81 -11.59
CA ASN A 104 -11.11 14.69 -13.06
C ASN A 104 -11.05 13.23 -13.51
N MET A 105 -10.39 12.38 -12.74
CA MET A 105 -10.34 10.94 -13.01
C MET A 105 -11.72 10.31 -12.85
N GLN A 106 -12.45 10.69 -11.81
CA GLN A 106 -13.83 10.27 -11.58
C GLN A 106 -14.72 10.65 -12.77
N GLU A 107 -14.68 11.91 -13.21
CA GLU A 107 -15.49 12.40 -14.34
C GLU A 107 -15.21 11.62 -15.63
N ARG A 108 -13.94 11.38 -15.96
CA ARG A 108 -13.53 10.58 -17.11
C ARG A 108 -14.04 9.15 -17.01
N TYR A 109 -13.92 8.52 -15.83
CA TYR A 109 -14.44 7.18 -15.57
C TYR A 109 -15.97 7.13 -15.68
N GLU A 110 -16.68 8.13 -15.15
CA GLU A 110 -18.13 8.24 -15.24
C GLU A 110 -18.60 8.43 -16.70
N THR A 111 -17.88 9.27 -17.46
CA THR A 111 -18.18 9.53 -18.89
C THR A 111 -18.00 8.29 -19.75
N GLN A 112 -16.95 7.50 -19.51
CA GLN A 112 -16.70 6.26 -20.24
C GLN A 112 -17.75 5.19 -19.93
N ASN A 113 -18.29 5.16 -18.72
CA ASN A 113 -19.32 4.26 -18.24
C ASN A 113 -19.12 2.78 -18.64
N PRO A 114 -17.97 2.14 -18.32
CA PRO A 114 -17.69 0.77 -18.72
C PRO A 114 -18.66 -0.20 -18.03
N VAL A 115 -19.09 -1.25 -18.74
CA VAL A 115 -19.92 -2.31 -18.13
C VAL A 115 -19.16 -3.10 -17.10
N TRP A 116 -17.89 -3.40 -17.38
CA TRP A 116 -16.95 -3.98 -16.44
C TRP A 116 -15.86 -2.97 -16.12
N ILE A 117 -15.48 -2.85 -14.86
CA ILE A 117 -14.41 -1.93 -14.43
C ILE A 117 -13.09 -2.17 -15.18
N MET A 118 -12.79 -3.41 -15.54
CA MET A 118 -11.59 -3.78 -16.27
C MET A 118 -11.61 -3.36 -17.76
N ASP A 119 -12.77 -3.01 -18.30
CA ASP A 119 -12.91 -2.44 -19.65
C ASP A 119 -12.66 -0.92 -19.66
N THR A 120 -12.35 -0.34 -18.51
CA THR A 120 -11.91 1.06 -18.39
C THR A 120 -10.67 1.31 -19.24
N ASP A 121 -10.62 2.45 -19.91
CA ASP A 121 -9.49 2.85 -20.74
C ASP A 121 -8.16 2.86 -19.94
N ALA A 122 -7.09 2.40 -20.57
CA ALA A 122 -5.76 2.33 -19.95
C ALA A 122 -5.29 3.68 -19.42
N THR A 123 -5.64 4.79 -20.07
CA THR A 123 -5.28 6.15 -19.61
C THR A 123 -5.95 6.54 -18.28
N ILE A 124 -6.93 5.78 -17.84
CA ILE A 124 -7.61 5.95 -16.55
C ILE A 124 -7.13 4.86 -15.58
N LYS A 125 -7.29 3.58 -15.96
CA LYS A 125 -6.99 2.48 -15.05
C LYS A 125 -5.51 2.29 -14.72
N ASP A 126 -4.60 2.71 -15.63
CA ASP A 126 -3.14 2.60 -15.43
C ASP A 126 -2.56 3.86 -14.76
N PHE A 127 -3.39 4.86 -14.51
CA PHE A 127 -2.94 6.07 -13.83
C PHE A 127 -2.60 5.78 -12.36
N GLU A 128 -1.37 6.08 -11.98
CA GLU A 128 -0.91 5.97 -10.59
C GLU A 128 -1.60 7.04 -9.75
N ILE A 129 -2.44 6.61 -8.81
CA ILE A 129 -3.17 7.51 -7.92
C ILE A 129 -2.22 8.00 -6.82
N PRO A 130 -1.89 9.31 -6.77
CA PRO A 130 -1.05 9.85 -5.70
C PRO A 130 -1.64 9.53 -4.32
N GLY A 131 -0.79 9.20 -3.37
CA GLY A 131 -1.24 8.84 -2.02
C GLY A 131 -1.75 7.41 -1.85
N MET A 132 -1.84 6.61 -2.93
CA MET A 132 -2.22 5.19 -2.85
C MET A 132 -1.02 4.25 -2.90
N VAL A 133 0.19 4.78 -2.94
CA VAL A 133 1.44 4.02 -3.03
C VAL A 133 2.29 4.27 -1.80
N CYS A 134 2.77 3.20 -1.17
CA CYS A 134 3.75 3.29 -0.09
C CYS A 134 5.18 3.37 -0.68
N PRO A 135 5.98 4.40 -0.33
CA PRO A 135 7.34 4.56 -0.86
C PRO A 135 8.32 3.43 -0.47
N SER A 136 7.98 2.60 0.51
CA SER A 136 8.78 1.42 0.88
C SER A 136 8.51 0.23 -0.02
N ASP A 137 7.42 0.25 -0.80
CA ASP A 137 7.14 -0.77 -1.81
C ASP A 137 7.72 -0.35 -3.17
N GLY A 138 8.88 -0.88 -3.51
CA GLY A 138 9.58 -0.57 -4.76
C GLY A 138 9.07 -1.34 -6.00
N THR A 139 7.87 -1.97 -5.94
CA THR A 139 7.27 -2.61 -7.13
C THR A 139 6.68 -1.58 -8.09
N THR A 140 6.56 -1.97 -9.37
CA THR A 140 5.78 -1.16 -10.30
C THR A 140 4.31 -1.15 -9.89
N PRO A 141 3.64 0.02 -9.89
CA PRO A 141 2.24 0.13 -9.48
C PRO A 141 1.25 -0.42 -10.51
N LEU A 142 1.72 -0.93 -11.62
CA LEU A 142 0.87 -1.50 -12.67
C LEU A 142 0.81 -3.02 -12.54
N GLY A 143 -0.40 -3.56 -12.50
CA GLY A 143 -0.64 -4.98 -12.64
C GLY A 143 -0.25 -5.50 -14.02
N GLY A 144 0.18 -6.75 -14.09
CA GLY A 144 0.57 -7.37 -15.34
C GLY A 144 -0.59 -7.49 -16.31
N SER A 145 -0.30 -7.28 -17.57
CA SER A 145 -1.24 -7.42 -18.69
C SER A 145 -1.66 -8.88 -18.88
N GLY A 146 -2.57 -9.35 -18.06
CA GLY A 146 -3.17 -10.70 -18.23
C GLY A 146 -4.33 -10.71 -19.20
N GLY A 147 -4.51 -9.69 -20.04
CA GLY A 147 -5.63 -9.52 -20.96
C GLY A 147 -6.90 -8.97 -20.31
N ARG A 148 -7.85 -8.53 -21.13
CA ARG A 148 -9.08 -7.81 -20.77
C ARG A 148 -9.95 -8.37 -19.64
N ARG A 149 -9.62 -9.51 -19.08
CA ARG A 149 -10.41 -10.18 -18.03
C ARG A 149 -9.61 -10.62 -16.82
N SER A 150 -8.32 -10.34 -16.78
CA SER A 150 -7.50 -10.63 -15.60
C SER A 150 -7.63 -9.49 -14.60
N GLY A 151 -8.09 -9.79 -13.41
CA GLY A 151 -8.27 -8.80 -12.33
C GLY A 151 -6.98 -8.22 -11.75
N GLY A 152 -5.86 -8.38 -12.46
CA GLY A 152 -4.58 -7.76 -12.17
C GLY A 152 -4.21 -6.62 -13.12
N ASP A 153 -5.10 -6.24 -14.03
CA ASP A 153 -4.90 -5.11 -14.94
C ASP A 153 -5.08 -3.78 -14.22
N GLY A 154 -4.25 -2.80 -14.62
CA GLY A 154 -4.35 -1.44 -14.13
C GLY A 154 -3.51 -1.16 -12.88
N PHE A 155 -3.69 0.03 -12.34
CA PHE A 155 -3.00 0.50 -11.14
C PHE A 155 -3.32 -0.35 -9.92
N GLN A 156 -2.29 -0.70 -9.18
CA GLN A 156 -2.36 -1.37 -7.89
C GLN A 156 -1.82 -0.46 -6.80
N GLY A 157 -2.52 -0.37 -5.67
CA GLY A 157 -2.09 0.41 -4.52
C GLY A 157 -1.72 -0.46 -3.31
N ASN A 158 -1.19 0.20 -2.29
CA ASN A 158 -0.71 -0.45 -1.07
C ASN A 158 -1.71 -0.43 0.09
N TYR A 159 -2.91 0.11 -0.09
CA TYR A 159 -3.87 0.28 1.00
C TYR A 159 -5.15 -0.48 0.71
N ILE A 160 -5.58 -1.31 1.65
CA ILE A 160 -6.73 -2.19 1.54
C ILE A 160 -7.60 -2.10 2.80
N LEU A 161 -8.89 -2.38 2.67
CA LEU A 161 -9.87 -2.17 3.72
C LEU A 161 -10.06 -3.41 4.61
N ALA A 162 -10.39 -3.18 5.88
CA ALA A 162 -10.65 -4.25 6.84
C ALA A 162 -12.04 -4.90 6.58
N THR A 163 -12.05 -6.21 6.39
CA THR A 163 -13.27 -6.99 6.09
C THR A 163 -13.77 -7.78 7.29
N GLY A 164 -13.03 -7.82 8.37
CA GLY A 164 -13.31 -8.57 9.59
C GLY A 164 -12.28 -9.66 9.87
N ASP A 165 -12.63 -10.57 10.73
CA ASP A 165 -11.78 -11.64 11.28
C ASP A 165 -12.09 -13.03 10.71
N GLY A 166 -12.82 -13.10 9.59
CA GLY A 166 -13.22 -14.33 8.92
C GLY A 166 -12.74 -14.42 7.48
N ILE A 167 -13.03 -15.54 6.82
CA ILE A 167 -12.82 -15.72 5.39
C ILE A 167 -13.65 -14.69 4.61
N MET A 168 -13.06 -14.09 3.60
CA MET A 168 -13.72 -13.13 2.73
C MET A 168 -14.59 -13.88 1.70
N PHE A 169 -15.82 -14.19 2.07
CA PHE A 169 -16.79 -14.78 1.17
C PHE A 169 -17.35 -13.76 0.21
N HIS A 170 -17.54 -14.17 -1.06
CA HIS A 170 -18.18 -13.35 -2.07
C HIS A 170 -19.68 -13.22 -1.79
N HIS A 171 -20.23 -12.03 -2.08
CA HIS A 171 -21.67 -11.73 -1.97
C HIS A 171 -22.24 -11.96 -0.55
N GLN A 172 -21.39 -11.97 0.47
CA GLN A 172 -21.84 -12.12 1.85
C GLN A 172 -21.52 -10.88 2.69
N GLN A 173 -22.32 -10.70 3.71
CA GLN A 173 -22.03 -9.75 4.77
C GLN A 173 -20.92 -10.33 5.66
N LEU A 174 -19.88 -9.53 5.87
CA LEU A 174 -18.76 -9.86 6.74
C LEU A 174 -18.87 -9.10 8.06
N ARG A 175 -18.07 -9.44 9.05
CA ARG A 175 -18.10 -8.83 10.37
C ARG A 175 -17.36 -7.48 10.45
N GLY A 176 -16.56 -7.14 9.43
CA GLY A 176 -15.85 -5.88 9.32
C GLY A 176 -16.71 -4.74 8.77
N LEU A 177 -16.08 -3.59 8.60
CA LEU A 177 -16.76 -2.38 8.11
C LEU A 177 -17.04 -2.46 6.61
N PHE A 178 -16.20 -3.16 5.83
CA PHE A 178 -16.23 -3.18 4.37
C PHE A 178 -16.36 -4.59 3.81
N TYR A 179 -17.37 -4.78 2.99
CA TYR A 179 -17.65 -6.04 2.27
C TYR A 179 -18.48 -5.77 1.01
N TYR A 180 -18.95 -6.81 0.37
CA TYR A 180 -19.80 -6.72 -0.81
C TYR A 180 -21.04 -5.86 -0.56
N GLN A 181 -21.17 -4.76 -1.30
CA GLN A 181 -22.29 -3.80 -1.20
C GLN A 181 -22.59 -3.34 0.24
N SER A 182 -21.58 -3.27 1.11
CA SER A 182 -21.75 -2.77 2.46
C SER A 182 -22.27 -1.32 2.45
N ALA A 183 -23.17 -1.02 3.38
CA ALA A 183 -23.75 0.31 3.62
C ALA A 183 -23.65 0.71 5.09
N ASN A 184 -22.52 0.40 5.72
CA ASN A 184 -22.26 0.69 7.11
C ASN A 184 -22.12 2.20 7.36
N LYS A 185 -22.49 2.61 8.57
CA LYS A 185 -22.43 3.99 9.06
C LYS A 185 -21.56 4.06 10.30
N PHE A 186 -21.21 5.27 10.75
CA PHE A 186 -20.58 5.43 12.06
C PHE A 186 -21.38 4.77 13.18
N ALA A 187 -22.71 4.89 13.13
CA ALA A 187 -23.60 4.25 14.09
C ALA A 187 -23.56 2.70 14.08
N SER A 188 -23.02 2.08 13.03
CA SER A 188 -22.82 0.63 12.96
C SER A 188 -21.61 0.16 13.75
N ILE A 189 -20.70 1.07 14.13
CA ILE A 189 -19.44 0.78 14.83
C ILE A 189 -19.71 0.86 16.34
N VAL A 190 -20.06 -0.27 16.93
CA VAL A 190 -20.40 -0.36 18.37
C VAL A 190 -19.15 -0.50 19.24
N ASP A 191 -18.08 -1.08 18.70
CA ASP A 191 -16.83 -1.35 19.41
C ASP A 191 -15.95 -0.10 19.60
N GLY A 192 -16.43 1.05 19.09
CA GLY A 192 -15.76 2.35 19.18
C GLY A 192 -14.87 2.65 17.95
N THR A 193 -15.02 3.87 17.45
CA THR A 193 -14.32 4.28 16.21
C THR A 193 -12.80 4.33 16.34
N SER A 194 -12.27 4.57 17.53
CA SER A 194 -10.83 4.57 17.81
C SER A 194 -10.24 3.15 18.00
N ASN A 195 -11.08 2.12 18.02
CA ASN A 195 -10.66 0.72 18.17
C ASN A 195 -10.95 -0.12 16.93
N THR A 196 -11.65 0.42 15.94
CA THR A 196 -12.06 -0.32 14.74
C THR A 196 -11.17 0.03 13.54
N LEU A 197 -10.55 -0.97 12.94
CA LEU A 197 -9.73 -0.84 11.73
C LEU A 197 -10.63 -0.51 10.52
N MET A 198 -10.26 0.53 9.79
CA MET A 198 -10.81 0.80 8.46
C MET A 198 -9.96 0.18 7.36
N GLY A 199 -8.66 0.21 7.50
CA GLY A 199 -7.76 -0.33 6.50
C GLY A 199 -6.32 -0.42 6.98
N ALA A 200 -5.50 -1.10 6.20
CA ALA A 200 -4.09 -1.29 6.49
C ALA A 200 -3.25 -1.34 5.19
N GLU A 201 -1.95 -1.38 5.38
CA GLU A 201 -1.00 -1.60 4.29
C GLU A 201 -1.09 -3.01 3.73
N SER A 202 -0.76 -3.11 2.44
CA SER A 202 -0.49 -4.36 1.77
C SER A 202 0.65 -4.22 0.77
N ILE A 203 1.34 -5.32 0.51
CA ILE A 203 2.37 -5.40 -0.53
C ILE A 203 1.69 -5.64 -1.86
N ARG A 204 2.09 -4.87 -2.88
CA ARG A 204 1.59 -5.03 -4.25
C ARG A 204 2.24 -6.22 -4.94
N GLY A 205 1.43 -7.00 -5.61
CA GLY A 205 1.93 -8.10 -6.42
C GLY A 205 2.62 -7.68 -7.72
N GLY A 206 2.34 -6.52 -8.23
CA GLY A 206 2.90 -6.02 -9.49
C GLY A 206 2.67 -6.98 -10.67
N ASN A 207 3.56 -6.93 -11.66
CA ASN A 207 3.52 -7.81 -12.82
C ASN A 207 3.83 -9.29 -12.50
N GLU A 208 4.51 -9.55 -11.40
CA GLU A 208 5.01 -10.88 -11.04
C GLU A 208 3.91 -11.81 -10.51
N THR A 209 2.94 -11.24 -9.80
CA THR A 209 1.82 -12.00 -9.25
C THR A 209 0.59 -11.98 -10.14
N GLY A 210 0.60 -11.26 -11.25
CA GLY A 210 -0.49 -10.94 -12.17
C GLY A 210 -1.51 -12.03 -12.38
N GLY A 211 -2.35 -12.26 -11.39
CA GLY A 211 -3.47 -13.15 -11.36
C GLY A 211 -4.72 -12.39 -10.93
N TRP A 212 -5.82 -13.08 -10.89
CA TRP A 212 -7.08 -12.57 -10.40
C TRP A 212 -7.05 -12.47 -8.87
N GLY A 213 -7.16 -11.27 -8.38
CA GLY A 213 -7.12 -11.03 -6.95
C GLY A 213 -5.68 -10.90 -6.44
N GLY A 214 -5.54 -10.25 -5.41
CA GLY A 214 -4.30 -9.83 -4.76
C GLY A 214 -4.52 -8.44 -4.26
N ALA A 215 -3.87 -8.13 -3.17
CA ALA A 215 -4.02 -6.86 -2.47
C ALA A 215 -3.82 -5.67 -3.41
N GLY A 216 -4.69 -4.69 -3.31
CA GLY A 216 -4.59 -3.45 -4.06
C GLY A 216 -4.99 -3.51 -5.54
N ALA A 217 -5.49 -4.64 -6.05
CA ALA A 217 -5.96 -4.77 -7.43
C ALA A 217 -7.34 -4.11 -7.62
N TYR A 218 -7.39 -2.78 -7.67
CA TYR A 218 -8.64 -2.00 -7.65
C TYR A 218 -9.44 -2.05 -8.96
N TRP A 219 -8.79 -2.36 -10.09
CA TRP A 219 -9.39 -2.31 -11.43
C TRP A 219 -9.82 -3.69 -11.92
N GLY A 220 -10.58 -4.41 -11.10
CA GLY A 220 -11.17 -5.70 -11.46
C GLY A 220 -10.85 -6.86 -10.53
N GLY A 221 -9.81 -6.73 -9.70
CA GLY A 221 -9.44 -7.72 -8.68
C GLY A 221 -10.26 -7.67 -7.40
N ALA A 222 -11.12 -6.67 -7.24
CA ALA A 222 -11.84 -6.46 -5.99
C ALA A 222 -12.63 -7.69 -5.53
N ARG A 223 -13.38 -8.32 -6.42
CA ARG A 223 -14.13 -9.56 -6.12
C ARG A 223 -13.24 -10.65 -5.49
N TRP A 224 -11.99 -10.73 -5.87
CA TRP A 224 -11.06 -11.78 -5.42
C TRP A 224 -10.05 -11.28 -4.38
N GLY A 225 -10.48 -10.37 -3.53
CA GLY A 225 -9.70 -9.90 -2.38
C GLY A 225 -8.92 -8.61 -2.62
N GLY A 226 -8.89 -8.07 -3.85
CA GLY A 226 -8.12 -6.87 -4.16
C GLY A 226 -8.54 -5.61 -3.38
N TYR A 227 -9.72 -5.57 -2.81
CA TYR A 227 -10.25 -4.42 -2.07
C TYR A 227 -9.92 -4.41 -0.59
N GLY A 228 -9.62 -5.57 0.01
CA GLY A 228 -9.57 -5.67 1.46
C GLY A 228 -8.71 -6.81 2.00
N PHE A 229 -8.61 -6.88 3.31
CA PHE A 229 -7.92 -7.94 4.05
C PHE A 229 -8.76 -8.48 5.20
N THR A 230 -8.43 -9.69 5.62
CA THR A 230 -8.96 -10.32 6.82
C THR A 230 -7.94 -10.34 7.96
N ALA A 231 -8.39 -10.17 9.19
CA ALA A 231 -7.57 -10.33 10.40
C ALA A 231 -7.54 -11.77 10.95
N LEU A 232 -7.80 -12.77 10.09
CA LEU A 232 -7.64 -14.19 10.48
C LEU A 232 -6.24 -14.49 11.02
N GLU A 233 -5.22 -13.85 10.42
CA GLU A 233 -3.83 -13.92 10.83
C GLU A 233 -3.30 -12.52 11.16
N GLY A 234 -2.21 -12.46 11.94
CA GLY A 234 -1.54 -11.20 12.27
C GLY A 234 -0.87 -10.53 11.07
N PRO A 235 -0.47 -9.26 11.21
CA PRO A 235 0.27 -8.55 10.18
C PRO A 235 1.55 -9.29 9.77
N ASN A 236 1.95 -9.15 8.52
CA ASN A 236 3.16 -9.78 7.96
C ASN A 236 3.26 -11.30 8.17
N THR A 237 2.13 -11.99 8.35
CA THR A 237 2.09 -13.44 8.54
C THR A 237 2.79 -14.17 7.39
N THR A 238 3.38 -15.33 7.68
CA THR A 238 3.95 -16.24 6.68
C THR A 238 2.90 -17.15 6.03
N VAL A 239 1.67 -17.15 6.54
CA VAL A 239 0.54 -17.85 5.94
C VAL A 239 0.25 -17.26 4.55
N PRO A 240 0.15 -18.08 3.49
CA PRO A 240 -0.11 -17.58 2.16
C PRO A 240 -1.48 -16.88 2.02
N ASP A 241 -1.51 -15.80 1.24
CA ASP A 241 -2.78 -15.25 0.77
C ASP A 241 -3.47 -16.28 -0.14
N ARG A 242 -4.75 -16.51 0.07
CA ARG A 242 -5.56 -17.40 -0.78
C ARG A 242 -6.35 -16.56 -1.76
N VAL A 243 -5.90 -16.56 -3.00
CA VAL A 243 -6.46 -15.72 -4.07
C VAL A 243 -6.86 -16.59 -5.28
N TYR A 244 -7.75 -16.10 -6.13
CA TYR A 244 -8.26 -16.88 -7.26
C TYR A 244 -7.17 -17.40 -8.19
N GLN A 245 -6.14 -16.60 -8.47
CA GLN A 245 -4.96 -17.02 -9.22
C GLN A 245 -3.70 -16.43 -8.58
N CYS A 246 -2.86 -17.29 -8.08
CA CYS A 246 -1.53 -16.96 -7.59
C CYS A 246 -0.50 -17.36 -8.65
N LYS A 247 0.29 -16.42 -9.16
CA LYS A 247 1.35 -16.69 -10.13
C LYS A 247 2.69 -17.01 -9.50
N SER A 248 2.99 -16.44 -8.36
CA SER A 248 4.25 -16.67 -7.65
C SER A 248 3.98 -16.91 -6.17
N THR A 249 4.34 -18.09 -5.71
CA THR A 249 4.12 -18.55 -4.32
C THR A 249 5.07 -17.92 -3.31
N SER A 250 6.06 -17.13 -3.75
CA SER A 250 7.13 -16.62 -2.88
C SER A 250 7.60 -15.21 -3.23
N TYR A 251 6.78 -14.43 -3.91
CA TYR A 251 7.18 -13.09 -4.33
C TYR A 251 7.30 -12.12 -3.15
N ARG A 252 8.50 -11.59 -2.91
CA ARG A 252 8.80 -10.44 -2.03
C ARG A 252 8.07 -10.43 -0.66
N ASN A 253 8.02 -11.53 0.04
CA ASN A 253 7.25 -11.68 1.30
C ASN A 253 5.73 -11.57 1.11
N LEU A 254 5.24 -11.81 -0.09
CA LEU A 254 3.83 -11.95 -0.41
C LEU A 254 3.56 -13.41 -0.84
N PRO A 255 3.60 -14.36 0.08
CA PRO A 255 3.28 -15.74 -0.26
C PRO A 255 1.81 -15.83 -0.65
N CYS A 256 1.50 -16.54 -1.74
CA CYS A 256 0.13 -16.78 -2.13
C CYS A 256 -0.09 -18.20 -2.62
N GLU A 257 -1.33 -18.67 -2.60
CA GLU A 257 -1.78 -19.92 -3.19
C GLU A 257 -3.07 -19.71 -4.00
N SER A 258 -3.25 -20.53 -5.03
CA SER A 258 -4.45 -20.45 -5.86
C SER A 258 -5.62 -21.18 -5.23
N LEU A 259 -6.79 -20.54 -5.23
CA LEU A 259 -8.04 -21.19 -4.85
C LEU A 259 -8.56 -22.08 -5.99
N THR A 260 -9.17 -23.21 -5.64
CA THR A 260 -9.90 -24.07 -6.58
C THR A 260 -11.29 -23.52 -6.90
N GLY A 261 -11.81 -22.60 -6.09
CA GLY A 261 -13.09 -21.92 -6.27
C GLY A 261 -12.94 -20.40 -6.05
N ALA A 262 -13.86 -19.61 -6.58
CA ALA A 262 -13.76 -18.15 -6.53
C ALA A 262 -14.40 -17.52 -5.28
N ASP A 263 -14.96 -18.32 -4.36
CA ASP A 263 -15.88 -17.83 -3.35
C ASP A 263 -15.26 -17.60 -1.96
N GLU A 264 -14.01 -18.03 -1.76
CA GLU A 264 -13.30 -17.89 -0.48
C GLU A 264 -11.94 -17.26 -0.73
N THR A 265 -11.76 -16.02 -0.31
CA THR A 265 -10.45 -15.37 -0.40
C THR A 265 -9.93 -15.03 1.00
N GLN A 266 -8.61 -15.02 1.13
CA GLN A 266 -7.91 -14.58 2.32
C GLN A 266 -6.72 -13.74 1.87
N VAL A 267 -6.75 -12.47 2.20
CA VAL A 267 -5.65 -11.52 1.96
C VAL A 267 -5.29 -10.94 3.31
N PHE A 268 -4.02 -10.83 3.61
CA PHE A 268 -3.54 -10.35 4.90
C PHE A 268 -2.86 -9.00 4.78
N ALA A 269 -2.91 -8.21 5.86
CA ALA A 269 -2.18 -6.97 5.94
C ALA A 269 -0.67 -7.25 5.94
N ARG A 270 0.07 -6.54 5.07
CA ARG A 270 1.53 -6.72 4.92
C ARG A 270 2.20 -5.40 4.58
N SER A 271 3.45 -5.25 4.97
CA SER A 271 4.25 -4.11 4.58
C SER A 271 5.73 -4.47 4.44
N HIS A 272 6.50 -3.55 3.85
CA HIS A 272 7.96 -3.61 3.87
C HIS A 272 8.58 -2.86 5.07
N HIS A 273 7.75 -2.31 5.94
CA HIS A 273 8.21 -1.67 7.17
C HIS A 273 8.65 -2.72 8.19
N PRO A 274 9.82 -2.57 8.81
CA PRO A 274 10.27 -3.52 9.82
C PRO A 274 9.33 -3.57 11.03
N GLY A 275 8.86 -4.77 11.37
CA GLY A 275 8.18 -5.06 12.63
C GLY A 275 6.67 -4.82 12.66
N GLY A 276 6.00 -4.50 11.53
CA GLY A 276 4.55 -4.33 11.51
C GLY A 276 4.04 -3.61 10.27
N VAL A 277 2.78 -3.19 10.31
CA VAL A 277 2.08 -2.48 9.25
C VAL A 277 1.49 -1.17 9.78
N GLU A 278 1.41 -0.14 8.95
CA GLU A 278 0.56 1.02 9.24
C GLU A 278 -0.91 0.65 8.98
N ALA A 279 -1.79 1.12 9.84
CA ALA A 279 -3.23 0.93 9.70
C ALA A 279 -3.98 2.21 10.11
N PHE A 280 -5.13 2.47 9.50
CA PHE A 280 -5.99 3.58 9.88
C PHE A 280 -7.31 3.08 10.45
N LEU A 281 -7.82 3.81 11.44
CA LEU A 281 -8.98 3.45 12.22
C LEU A 281 -10.20 4.28 11.81
N ALA A 282 -11.36 3.88 12.30
CA ALA A 282 -12.63 4.51 11.94
C ALA A 282 -12.76 5.97 12.41
N ASP A 283 -11.99 6.40 13.40
CA ASP A 283 -11.86 7.81 13.79
C ASP A 283 -10.88 8.62 12.93
N GLY A 284 -10.28 8.00 11.91
CA GLY A 284 -9.27 8.59 11.05
C GLY A 284 -7.87 8.69 11.69
N SER A 285 -7.64 8.14 12.86
CA SER A 285 -6.29 7.99 13.42
C SER A 285 -5.49 6.93 12.66
N VAL A 286 -4.17 7.04 12.68
CA VAL A 286 -3.25 6.05 12.09
C VAL A 286 -2.39 5.48 13.20
N ARG A 287 -2.24 4.16 13.21
CA ARG A 287 -1.43 3.42 14.18
C ARG A 287 -0.55 2.40 13.49
N PHE A 288 0.62 2.18 14.05
CA PHE A 288 1.47 1.07 13.66
C PHE A 288 1.07 -0.19 14.43
N ILE A 289 0.65 -1.20 13.72
CA ILE A 289 0.28 -2.50 14.27
C ILE A 289 1.47 -3.42 14.16
N THR A 290 2.00 -3.87 15.30
CA THR A 290 3.20 -4.71 15.34
C THR A 290 2.91 -6.14 14.90
N ASP A 291 3.91 -6.82 14.33
CA ASP A 291 3.81 -8.26 13.97
C ASP A 291 3.53 -9.16 15.18
N THR A 292 3.82 -8.67 16.38
CA THR A 292 3.63 -9.39 17.65
C THR A 292 2.33 -9.05 18.36
N ILE A 293 1.41 -8.34 17.70
CA ILE A 293 0.11 -8.02 18.28
C ILE A 293 -0.62 -9.30 18.73
N ASN A 294 -1.32 -9.22 19.86
CA ASN A 294 -2.20 -10.31 20.25
C ASN A 294 -3.28 -10.53 19.17
N LEU A 295 -3.36 -11.75 18.63
CA LEU A 295 -4.26 -12.08 17.53
C LEU A 295 -5.73 -11.88 17.88
N VAL A 296 -6.13 -12.13 19.13
CA VAL A 296 -7.50 -11.90 19.59
C VAL A 296 -7.81 -10.40 19.55
N ALA A 297 -6.90 -9.56 20.04
CA ALA A 297 -7.05 -8.10 19.99
C ALA A 297 -7.08 -7.59 18.53
N TYR A 298 -6.23 -8.11 17.66
CA TYR A 298 -6.21 -7.72 16.25
C TYR A 298 -7.51 -8.10 15.52
N ARG A 299 -8.05 -9.28 15.80
CA ARG A 299 -9.35 -9.72 15.28
C ARG A 299 -10.47 -8.83 15.78
N ALA A 300 -10.50 -8.54 17.08
CA ALA A 300 -11.48 -7.62 17.68
C ALA A 300 -11.45 -6.24 17.03
N MET A 301 -10.25 -5.69 16.76
CA MET A 301 -10.12 -4.42 16.04
C MET A 301 -10.65 -4.46 14.60
N SER A 302 -10.78 -5.61 13.97
CA SER A 302 -11.25 -5.73 12.58
C SER A 302 -12.77 -5.89 12.44
N THR A 303 -13.48 -6.07 13.54
CA THR A 303 -14.95 -6.19 13.62
C THR A 303 -15.61 -4.88 14.07
N ILE A 304 -16.93 -4.75 13.90
CA ILE A 304 -17.65 -3.49 14.19
C ILE A 304 -18.66 -3.59 15.33
N ASN A 305 -19.02 -4.80 15.77
CA ASN A 305 -20.16 -5.00 16.67
C ASN A 305 -20.08 -6.25 17.55
N GLN A 306 -18.90 -6.69 17.94
CA GLN A 306 -18.72 -7.87 18.81
C GLN A 306 -18.75 -7.50 20.30
N GLY A 307 -18.65 -6.22 20.65
CA GLY A 307 -18.61 -5.73 22.03
C GLY A 307 -17.32 -6.11 22.77
N GLU A 308 -16.27 -6.40 22.03
CA GLU A 308 -14.98 -6.82 22.57
C GLU A 308 -14.18 -5.59 23.00
N VAL A 309 -13.91 -5.48 24.30
CA VAL A 309 -12.99 -4.46 24.82
C VAL A 309 -11.57 -4.94 24.61
N VAL A 310 -10.85 -4.30 23.71
CA VAL A 310 -9.41 -4.52 23.52
C VAL A 310 -8.67 -3.90 24.70
N ASN A 311 -8.31 -4.70 25.70
CA ASN A 311 -7.33 -4.28 26.70
C ASN A 311 -5.93 -4.48 26.07
N GLU A 312 -5.22 -3.38 25.85
CA GLU A 312 -3.80 -3.37 25.42
C GLU A 312 -2.88 -3.95 26.49
#